data_c82e1567f47ee3dd01cfb8ac585bc0b1
#
_entry.id   c82e1567f47ee3dd01cfb8ac585bc0b1
#
_cell.length_a   1.000
_cell.length_b   1.000
_cell.length_c   1.000
_cell.angle_alpha   90.00
_cell.angle_beta   90.00
_cell.angle_gamma   90.00
#
_symmetry.space_group_name_H-M   'P 1'
#
loop_
_entity.id
_entity.type
_entity.pdbx_description
1 polymer ?
#
loop_
_entity_poly.entity_id
_entity_poly.type
_entity_poly.pdbx_seq_one_letter_code
_entity_poly.pdbx_strand_id
1 'polypeptide(L)'
;YQAEGHGQLFERFGGHSQAAGLTIRAELVPELRRLLNRVIPQGDNCDLTCYIPQKEYELEVPLEAVNMALIDELNQLQPTGYGNPNPVLMARGLHVQEARRVGVGGAHLKLTLLDGANVRGGIGFQQGDLADRGYERVDVLFSPEVNEFRGQRTVQLNVAAMKQTGGSLLWPDEKMIFSALLQELTALASNYNTLSSGDAQAKILPLRTNQLREKLRIGRGVLMIAHQSAGAKDVLSGGEADSDVGQVRDARAFNTVLFAPDVEKLRDDWRDVVLLDGETLPGLKELIRQKCPNARLWCLSDAPDDLRMQLSAMTVSEDTLRGLYRRLLRGGPMAASALAQDCGMTEEQVLTGLTVFGQVALVSFKLDPYQLTLLPMHKVALTDSPLRKYLITHYAAETQM
;
A
#
# COMPACT_ATOMS: atom_id res chain seq x y z
N TYR A 1 7.20 31.03 -13.14
CA TYR A 1 7.81 30.10 -14.12
C TYR A 1 8.46 30.85 -15.28
N GLN A 2 7.77 31.78 -15.92
CA GLN A 2 8.37 32.65 -16.95
C GLN A 2 9.50 33.54 -16.40
N ALA A 3 9.42 33.96 -15.16
CA ALA A 3 10.45 34.75 -14.50
C ALA A 3 11.77 34.01 -14.28
N GLU A 4 11.78 32.68 -14.33
CA GLU A 4 12.96 31.83 -14.15
C GLU A 4 13.61 31.37 -15.49
N GLY A 5 13.21 31.94 -16.62
CA GLY A 5 13.84 31.67 -17.92
C GLY A 5 13.42 30.36 -18.62
N HIS A 6 12.41 29.66 -18.12
CA HIS A 6 11.91 28.40 -18.68
C HIS A 6 10.80 28.58 -19.72
N GLY A 7 10.70 29.74 -20.38
CA GLY A 7 9.65 30.06 -21.34
C GLY A 7 9.52 29.15 -22.57
N GLN A 8 10.50 28.26 -22.81
CA GLN A 8 10.47 27.33 -23.94
C GLN A 8 9.80 25.98 -23.64
N LEU A 9 9.36 25.74 -22.39
CA LEU A 9 8.74 24.46 -22.03
C LEU A 9 7.34 24.30 -22.63
N PHE A 10 6.61 25.39 -22.77
CA PHE A 10 5.23 25.38 -23.25
C PHE A 10 5.14 25.97 -24.66
N GLU A 11 4.46 25.27 -25.56
CA GLU A 11 4.09 25.80 -26.89
C GLU A 11 2.94 26.81 -26.77
N ARG A 12 1.98 26.52 -25.90
CA ARG A 12 0.86 27.38 -25.54
C ARG A 12 0.49 27.17 -24.08
N PHE A 13 0.05 28.20 -23.44
CA PHE A 13 -0.58 28.12 -22.13
C PHE A 13 -1.52 29.29 -21.92
N GLY A 14 -2.51 29.11 -21.06
CA GLY A 14 -3.46 30.13 -20.69
C GLY A 14 -4.45 29.59 -19.67
N GLY A 15 -5.14 30.49 -19.00
CA GLY A 15 -6.12 30.09 -17.99
C GLY A 15 -6.60 31.25 -17.15
N HIS A 16 -7.43 30.92 -16.19
CA HIS A 16 -7.94 31.83 -15.16
C HIS A 16 -8.00 31.07 -13.82
N SER A 17 -8.52 31.70 -12.78
CA SER A 17 -8.47 31.14 -11.41
C SER A 17 -9.05 29.73 -11.26
N GLN A 18 -9.94 29.30 -12.13
CA GLN A 18 -10.63 28.00 -12.02
C GLN A 18 -10.14 26.93 -13.00
N ALA A 19 -9.50 27.31 -14.10
CA ALA A 19 -9.01 26.36 -15.10
C ALA A 19 -7.85 26.95 -15.89
N ALA A 20 -6.82 26.11 -16.10
CA ALA A 20 -5.69 26.45 -16.97
C ALA A 20 -5.43 25.32 -17.94
N GLY A 21 -5.00 25.67 -19.16
CA GLY A 21 -4.60 24.73 -20.19
C GLY A 21 -3.22 25.02 -20.69
N LEU A 22 -2.51 23.99 -21.13
CA LEU A 22 -1.19 24.11 -21.73
C LEU A 22 -1.01 23.09 -22.86
N THR A 23 -0.15 23.44 -23.81
CA THR A 23 0.35 22.52 -24.83
C THR A 23 1.84 22.36 -24.64
N ILE A 24 2.30 21.12 -24.52
CA ILE A 24 3.68 20.74 -24.27
C ILE A 24 4.04 19.52 -25.14
N ARG A 25 5.27 19.43 -25.59
CA ARG A 25 5.78 18.25 -26.26
C ARG A 25 5.86 17.06 -25.29
N ALA A 26 5.48 15.87 -25.74
CA ALA A 26 5.38 14.68 -24.90
C ALA A 26 6.69 14.35 -24.16
N GLU A 27 7.84 14.55 -24.82
CA GLU A 27 9.16 14.31 -24.23
C GLU A 27 9.50 15.25 -23.07
N LEU A 28 8.83 16.42 -22.95
CA LEU A 28 9.05 17.39 -21.88
C LEU A 28 8.10 17.20 -20.68
N VAL A 29 7.16 16.28 -20.75
CA VAL A 29 6.24 15.98 -19.63
C VAL A 29 6.99 15.59 -18.34
N PRO A 30 8.04 14.75 -18.37
CA PRO A 30 8.83 14.46 -17.17
C PRO A 30 9.50 15.69 -16.56
N GLU A 31 9.95 16.64 -17.40
CA GLU A 31 10.53 17.90 -16.97
C GLU A 31 9.49 18.78 -16.29
N LEU A 32 8.31 18.95 -16.89
CA LEU A 32 7.19 19.67 -16.30
C LEU A 32 6.85 19.10 -14.91
N ARG A 33 6.77 17.77 -14.78
CA ARG A 33 6.48 17.10 -13.49
C ARG A 33 7.54 17.47 -12.43
N ARG A 34 8.83 17.41 -12.78
CA ARG A 34 9.92 17.80 -11.87
C ARG A 34 9.80 19.26 -11.41
N LEU A 35 9.48 20.13 -12.33
CA LEU A 35 9.34 21.56 -12.06
C LEU A 35 8.12 21.87 -11.19
N LEU A 36 6.97 21.28 -11.48
CA LEU A 36 5.77 21.44 -10.66
C LEU A 36 6.03 20.96 -9.22
N ASN A 37 6.72 19.84 -9.06
CA ASN A 37 7.08 19.32 -7.73
C ASN A 37 8.08 20.23 -6.97
N ARG A 38 8.87 21.05 -7.64
CA ARG A 38 9.72 22.07 -6.99
C ARG A 38 8.93 23.27 -6.51
N VAL A 39 7.92 23.67 -7.28
CA VAL A 39 7.09 24.85 -6.95
C VAL A 39 6.14 24.56 -5.80
N ILE A 40 5.72 23.28 -5.65
CA ILE A 40 4.93 22.87 -4.50
C ILE A 40 5.78 23.07 -3.24
N PRO A 41 5.33 23.87 -2.26
CA PRO A 41 6.09 24.13 -1.05
C PRO A 41 6.50 22.83 -0.38
N GLN A 42 7.81 22.67 -0.14
CA GLN A 42 8.40 21.52 0.50
C GLN A 42 9.00 21.98 1.84
N GLY A 43 8.51 21.46 2.94
CA GLY A 43 9.03 21.78 4.26
C GLY A 43 8.07 21.42 5.37
N ASP A 44 8.59 21.29 6.58
CA ASP A 44 7.80 20.90 7.76
C ASP A 44 6.74 21.96 8.15
N ASN A 45 6.90 23.21 7.69
CA ASN A 45 5.97 24.32 7.94
C ASN A 45 5.02 24.61 6.76
N CYS A 46 4.96 23.72 5.76
CA CYS A 46 4.06 23.91 4.65
C CYS A 46 2.65 23.45 5.02
N ASP A 47 1.70 24.35 4.98
CA ASP A 47 0.28 23.97 5.04
C ASP A 47 -0.12 23.28 3.73
N LEU A 48 -0.03 21.95 3.75
CA LEU A 48 -0.40 21.08 2.63
C LEU A 48 -1.92 20.88 2.52
N THR A 49 -2.71 21.41 3.44
CA THR A 49 -4.16 21.24 3.43
C THR A 49 -4.79 21.80 2.16
N CYS A 50 -4.21 22.87 1.59
CA CYS A 50 -4.65 23.45 0.32
C CYS A 50 -4.49 22.52 -0.90
N TYR A 51 -3.63 21.47 -0.82
CA TYR A 51 -3.43 20.48 -1.88
C TYR A 51 -4.23 19.20 -1.67
N ILE A 52 -4.96 19.12 -0.56
CA ILE A 52 -5.80 17.97 -0.26
C ILE A 52 -7.17 18.19 -0.88
N PRO A 53 -7.65 17.31 -1.77
CA PRO A 53 -9.01 17.37 -2.25
C PRO A 53 -9.97 17.26 -1.07
N GLN A 54 -10.63 18.35 -0.74
CA GLN A 54 -11.66 18.36 0.30
C GLN A 54 -13.02 18.09 -0.34
N LYS A 55 -13.83 17.33 0.36
CA LYS A 55 -15.24 17.13 0.04
C LYS A 55 -16.03 17.70 1.19
N GLU A 56 -16.86 18.66 0.88
CA GLU A 56 -17.76 19.34 1.83
C GLU A 56 -19.11 18.61 1.82
N TYR A 57 -19.83 18.68 2.93
CA TYR A 57 -21.20 18.19 3.08
C TYR A 57 -21.97 19.16 3.98
N GLU A 58 -23.26 19.25 3.77
CA GLU A 58 -24.12 20.18 4.49
C GLU A 58 -24.58 19.63 5.83
N LEU A 59 -24.90 18.32 5.88
CA LEU A 59 -25.49 17.71 7.05
C LEU A 59 -25.11 16.24 7.19
N GLU A 60 -24.89 15.79 8.43
CA GLU A 60 -24.79 14.39 8.79
C GLU A 60 -26.15 13.85 9.17
N VAL A 61 -26.55 12.71 8.54
CA VAL A 61 -27.87 12.11 8.74
C VAL A 61 -27.76 10.61 8.98
N PRO A 62 -28.59 10.02 9.87
CA PRO A 62 -28.71 8.56 9.95
C PRO A 62 -29.40 8.02 8.68
N LEU A 63 -29.08 6.78 8.30
CA LEU A 63 -29.65 6.16 7.09
C LEU A 63 -31.18 6.04 7.14
N GLU A 64 -31.77 5.95 8.34
CA GLU A 64 -33.21 5.94 8.60
C GLU A 64 -33.90 7.22 8.09
N ALA A 65 -33.26 8.37 8.28
CA ALA A 65 -33.79 9.65 7.83
C ALA A 65 -33.78 9.81 6.31
N VAL A 66 -32.98 9.01 5.60
CA VAL A 66 -32.87 9.06 4.14
C VAL A 66 -34.06 8.34 3.50
N ASN A 67 -35.16 9.03 3.35
CA ASN A 67 -36.44 8.53 2.84
C ASN A 67 -37.04 9.49 1.78
N MET A 68 -38.21 9.17 1.26
CA MET A 68 -38.86 9.99 0.23
C MET A 68 -39.22 11.39 0.72
N ALA A 69 -39.62 11.53 2.00
CA ALA A 69 -39.96 12.84 2.58
C ALA A 69 -38.72 13.77 2.59
N LEU A 70 -37.54 13.26 2.96
CA LEU A 70 -36.29 14.03 2.89
C LEU A 70 -36.01 14.50 1.45
N ILE A 71 -36.24 13.65 0.44
CA ILE A 71 -36.02 14.06 -0.95
C ILE A 71 -37.01 15.18 -1.35
N ASP A 72 -38.25 15.07 -0.92
CA ASP A 72 -39.26 16.11 -1.19
C ASP A 72 -38.91 17.46 -0.52
N GLU A 73 -38.36 17.43 0.69
CA GLU A 73 -37.83 18.61 1.37
C GLU A 73 -36.62 19.20 0.62
N LEU A 74 -35.64 18.39 0.23
CA LEU A 74 -34.47 18.83 -0.52
C LEU A 74 -34.83 19.40 -1.90
N ASN A 75 -35.88 18.90 -2.52
CA ASN A 75 -36.38 19.43 -3.78
C ASN A 75 -36.93 20.87 -3.70
N GLN A 76 -37.26 21.36 -2.49
CA GLN A 76 -37.63 22.77 -2.28
C GLN A 76 -36.45 23.73 -2.46
N LEU A 77 -35.23 23.24 -2.42
CA LEU A 77 -34.02 24.02 -2.67
C LEU A 77 -33.74 24.27 -4.17
N GLN A 78 -34.53 23.67 -5.04
CA GLN A 78 -34.37 23.85 -6.49
C GLN A 78 -34.80 25.24 -6.96
N PRO A 79 -34.21 25.78 -8.04
CA PRO A 79 -33.24 25.10 -8.93
C PRO A 79 -31.83 25.07 -8.36
N THR A 80 -31.21 23.91 -8.42
CA THR A 80 -29.78 23.73 -8.07
C THR A 80 -28.89 23.94 -9.30
N GLY A 81 -27.61 24.35 -9.07
CA GLY A 81 -26.65 24.63 -10.13
C GLY A 81 -25.47 25.45 -9.63
N TYR A 82 -24.90 26.26 -10.50
CA TYR A 82 -23.78 27.15 -10.14
C TYR A 82 -24.23 28.19 -9.09
N GLY A 83 -23.54 28.19 -7.94
CA GLY A 83 -23.88 29.07 -6.81
C GLY A 83 -24.96 28.52 -5.86
N ASN A 84 -25.65 27.43 -6.24
CA ASN A 84 -26.59 26.69 -5.40
C ASN A 84 -26.45 25.19 -5.68
N PRO A 85 -25.35 24.53 -5.24
CA PRO A 85 -25.08 23.13 -5.55
C PRO A 85 -26.14 22.21 -4.93
N ASN A 86 -26.29 21.01 -5.51
CA ASN A 86 -27.10 19.95 -4.91
C ASN A 86 -26.54 19.62 -3.52
N PRO A 87 -27.38 19.56 -2.48
CA PRO A 87 -26.93 19.21 -1.15
C PRO A 87 -26.25 17.83 -1.12
N VAL A 88 -25.08 17.78 -0.48
CA VAL A 88 -24.36 16.56 -0.18
C VAL A 88 -24.53 16.24 1.29
N LEU A 89 -25.05 15.06 1.59
CA LEU A 89 -25.24 14.56 2.94
C LEU A 89 -24.14 13.56 3.30
N MET A 90 -23.96 13.35 4.60
CA MET A 90 -23.04 12.36 5.13
C MET A 90 -23.75 11.34 5.99
N ALA A 91 -23.48 10.07 5.79
CA ALA A 91 -23.86 9.01 6.72
C ALA A 91 -22.61 8.20 7.11
N ARG A 92 -22.49 7.89 8.42
CA ARG A 92 -21.30 7.27 8.97
C ARG A 92 -21.53 5.83 9.38
N GLY A 93 -20.45 5.04 9.33
CA GLY A 93 -20.39 3.70 9.89
C GLY A 93 -21.33 2.69 9.23
N LEU A 94 -21.77 2.93 8.02
CA LEU A 94 -22.67 2.05 7.29
C LEU A 94 -21.99 0.71 6.97
N HIS A 95 -22.68 -0.39 7.22
CA HIS A 95 -22.19 -1.71 6.82
C HIS A 95 -22.39 -1.93 5.31
N VAL A 96 -21.34 -2.39 4.63
CA VAL A 96 -21.39 -2.73 3.21
C VAL A 96 -21.85 -4.18 3.07
N GLN A 97 -23.12 -4.38 2.69
CA GLN A 97 -23.65 -5.71 2.43
C GLN A 97 -23.20 -6.23 1.05
N GLU A 98 -23.17 -5.34 0.06
CA GLU A 98 -22.76 -5.67 -1.30
C GLU A 98 -22.01 -4.48 -1.91
N ALA A 99 -20.90 -4.78 -2.60
CA ALA A 99 -20.20 -3.85 -3.47
C ALA A 99 -19.83 -4.56 -4.76
N ARG A 100 -20.22 -4.02 -5.91
CA ARG A 100 -19.90 -4.62 -7.21
C ARG A 100 -19.69 -3.59 -8.30
N ARG A 101 -18.90 -3.95 -9.30
CA ARG A 101 -18.71 -3.14 -10.50
C ARG A 101 -19.93 -3.26 -11.41
N VAL A 102 -20.36 -2.13 -11.98
CA VAL A 102 -21.45 -2.06 -12.96
C VAL A 102 -21.10 -1.10 -14.10
N GLY A 103 -21.91 -1.15 -15.18
CA GLY A 103 -21.68 -0.31 -16.37
C GLY A 103 -20.64 -0.89 -17.32
N VAL A 104 -20.39 -0.18 -18.41
CA VAL A 104 -19.44 -0.59 -19.44
C VAL A 104 -18.03 -0.61 -18.84
N GLY A 105 -17.32 -1.72 -18.99
CA GLY A 105 -15.99 -1.90 -18.42
C GLY A 105 -15.92 -1.90 -16.89
N GLY A 106 -17.08 -1.99 -16.18
CA GLY A 106 -17.09 -1.95 -14.72
C GLY A 106 -16.75 -0.57 -14.15
N ALA A 107 -17.04 0.50 -14.86
CA ALA A 107 -16.63 1.85 -14.49
C ALA A 107 -17.31 2.39 -13.22
N HIS A 108 -18.49 1.87 -12.87
CA HIS A 108 -19.30 2.40 -11.77
C HIS A 108 -19.38 1.41 -10.62
N LEU A 109 -19.60 1.93 -9.42
CA LEU A 109 -19.79 1.18 -8.19
C LEU A 109 -21.28 1.06 -7.88
N LYS A 110 -21.80 -0.16 -7.68
CA LYS A 110 -23.10 -0.42 -7.11
C LYS A 110 -22.94 -0.92 -5.69
N LEU A 111 -23.67 -0.32 -4.76
CA LEU A 111 -23.62 -0.60 -3.33
C LEU A 111 -24.98 -1.01 -2.78
N THR A 112 -24.96 -1.83 -1.74
CA THR A 112 -26.06 -2.02 -0.78
C THR A 112 -25.50 -1.74 0.61
N LEU A 113 -26.04 -0.72 1.26
CA LEU A 113 -25.58 -0.22 2.56
C LEU A 113 -26.65 -0.42 3.63
N LEU A 114 -26.21 -0.79 4.84
CA LEU A 114 -27.08 -1.06 5.99
C LEU A 114 -26.69 -0.18 7.19
N ASP A 115 -27.73 0.24 7.92
CA ASP A 115 -27.63 0.84 9.24
C ASP A 115 -28.75 0.22 10.11
N GLY A 116 -28.38 -0.75 10.93
CA GLY A 116 -29.35 -1.58 11.63
C GLY A 116 -30.29 -2.31 10.65
N ALA A 117 -31.59 -2.04 10.73
CA ALA A 117 -32.60 -2.60 9.84
C ALA A 117 -32.80 -1.80 8.54
N ASN A 118 -32.19 -0.64 8.43
CA ASN A 118 -32.36 0.24 7.28
C ASN A 118 -31.39 -0.15 6.15
N VAL A 119 -31.92 -0.35 4.95
CA VAL A 119 -31.19 -0.74 3.75
C VAL A 119 -31.35 0.32 2.67
N ARG A 120 -30.27 0.76 2.05
CA ARG A 120 -30.28 1.67 0.90
C ARG A 120 -29.33 1.21 -0.20
N GLY A 121 -29.80 1.28 -1.43
CA GLY A 121 -28.97 1.12 -2.61
C GLY A 121 -28.17 2.38 -2.89
N GLY A 122 -26.91 2.24 -3.35
CA GLY A 122 -26.06 3.35 -3.77
C GLY A 122 -25.49 3.12 -5.17
N ILE A 123 -25.18 4.20 -5.86
CA ILE A 123 -24.45 4.23 -7.12
C ILE A 123 -23.31 5.26 -7.03
N GLY A 124 -22.08 4.85 -7.30
CA GLY A 124 -20.90 5.72 -7.41
C GLY A 124 -20.40 5.75 -8.84
N PHE A 125 -20.63 6.86 -9.55
CA PHE A 125 -20.17 7.00 -10.92
C PHE A 125 -18.65 7.14 -10.98
N GLN A 126 -17.99 6.40 -11.91
CA GLN A 126 -16.55 6.33 -12.09
C GLN A 126 -15.76 5.86 -10.84
N GLN A 127 -16.41 5.09 -9.97
CA GLN A 127 -15.85 4.58 -8.72
C GLN A 127 -15.82 3.05 -8.67
N GLY A 128 -15.83 2.38 -9.83
CA GLY A 128 -15.90 0.92 -9.92
C GLY A 128 -14.74 0.20 -9.21
N ASP A 129 -13.56 0.81 -9.14
CA ASP A 129 -12.38 0.29 -8.46
C ASP A 129 -12.57 0.11 -6.94
N LEU A 130 -13.50 0.87 -6.33
CA LEU A 130 -13.79 0.76 -4.91
C LEU A 130 -14.53 -0.54 -4.55
N ALA A 131 -15.15 -1.20 -5.52
CA ALA A 131 -15.85 -2.47 -5.29
C ALA A 131 -14.90 -3.59 -4.81
N ASP A 132 -13.63 -3.55 -5.24
CA ASP A 132 -12.65 -4.59 -4.96
C ASP A 132 -11.87 -4.34 -3.65
N ARG A 133 -12.19 -3.26 -2.94
CA ARG A 133 -11.47 -2.86 -1.74
C ARG A 133 -11.87 -3.62 -0.47
N GLY A 134 -12.94 -4.41 -0.52
CA GLY A 134 -13.40 -5.23 0.62
C GLY A 134 -13.79 -4.41 1.86
N TYR A 135 -14.34 -3.22 1.68
CA TYR A 135 -14.78 -2.39 2.80
C TYR A 135 -15.94 -3.06 3.56
N GLU A 136 -15.82 -3.23 4.87
CA GLU A 136 -16.88 -3.75 5.73
C GLU A 136 -17.81 -2.63 6.22
N ARG A 137 -17.24 -1.49 6.60
CA ARG A 137 -17.96 -0.29 7.05
C ARG A 137 -17.41 0.95 6.37
N VAL A 138 -18.31 1.85 6.02
CA VAL A 138 -17.97 3.07 5.28
C VAL A 138 -18.69 4.29 5.83
N ASP A 139 -18.02 5.43 5.77
CA ASP A 139 -18.65 6.75 5.76
C ASP A 139 -18.88 7.15 4.32
N VAL A 140 -20.06 7.64 4.01
CA VAL A 140 -20.47 7.93 2.64
C VAL A 140 -20.98 9.36 2.52
N LEU A 141 -20.44 10.08 1.56
CA LEU A 141 -20.99 11.35 1.07
C LEU A 141 -21.89 11.06 -0.12
N PHE A 142 -23.10 11.55 -0.08
CA PHE A 142 -24.10 11.25 -1.11
C PHE A 142 -25.14 12.36 -1.26
N SER A 143 -25.75 12.42 -2.43
CA SER A 143 -27.02 13.12 -2.63
C SER A 143 -28.12 12.06 -2.81
N PRO A 144 -29.22 12.11 -2.02
CA PRO A 144 -30.30 11.15 -2.20
C PRO A 144 -31.10 11.48 -3.46
N GLU A 145 -31.47 10.45 -4.21
CA GLU A 145 -32.27 10.56 -5.43
C GLU A 145 -33.35 9.52 -5.50
N VAL A 146 -34.39 9.76 -6.31
CA VAL A 146 -35.43 8.78 -6.62
C VAL A 146 -34.96 7.95 -7.80
N ASN A 147 -34.78 6.66 -7.57
CA ASN A 147 -34.57 5.69 -8.64
C ASN A 147 -35.92 5.06 -9.01
N GLU A 148 -36.34 5.20 -10.26
CA GLU A 148 -37.54 4.59 -10.78
C GLU A 148 -37.16 3.43 -11.71
N PHE A 149 -37.54 2.23 -11.32
CA PHE A 149 -37.30 1.03 -12.10
C PHE A 149 -38.56 0.15 -12.14
N ARG A 150 -39.03 -0.16 -13.33
CA ARG A 150 -40.25 -0.97 -13.57
C ARG A 150 -41.49 -0.47 -12.81
N GLY A 151 -41.65 0.85 -12.71
CA GLY A 151 -42.73 1.50 -12.02
C GLY A 151 -42.63 1.51 -10.49
N GLN A 152 -41.53 0.99 -9.91
CA GLN A 152 -41.25 1.11 -8.49
C GLN A 152 -40.30 2.27 -8.25
N ARG A 153 -40.64 3.15 -7.33
CA ARG A 153 -39.84 4.28 -6.87
C ARG A 153 -39.15 3.93 -5.58
N THR A 154 -37.82 4.01 -5.57
CA THR A 154 -37.00 3.72 -4.40
C THR A 154 -36.01 4.85 -4.17
N VAL A 155 -35.63 5.07 -2.91
CA VAL A 155 -34.53 5.98 -2.58
C VAL A 155 -33.19 5.33 -2.91
N GLN A 156 -32.36 6.00 -3.68
CA GLN A 156 -31.00 5.60 -4.02
C GLN A 156 -30.01 6.69 -3.58
N LEU A 157 -28.85 6.30 -3.13
CA LEU A 157 -27.76 7.21 -2.80
C LEU A 157 -26.87 7.42 -4.02
N ASN A 158 -26.81 8.65 -4.53
CA ASN A 158 -25.80 9.03 -5.52
C ASN A 158 -24.51 9.37 -4.78
N VAL A 159 -23.57 8.42 -4.77
CA VAL A 159 -22.36 8.46 -3.94
C VAL A 159 -21.33 9.40 -4.55
N ALA A 160 -21.07 10.51 -3.88
CA ALA A 160 -20.04 11.47 -4.27
C ALA A 160 -18.65 11.04 -3.82
N ALA A 161 -18.54 10.41 -2.64
CA ALA A 161 -17.32 9.82 -2.12
C ALA A 161 -17.64 8.82 -1.00
N MET A 162 -16.74 7.89 -0.75
CA MET A 162 -16.80 7.03 0.43
C MET A 162 -15.41 6.74 0.98
N LYS A 163 -15.35 6.49 2.28
CA LYS A 163 -14.14 6.04 2.97
C LYS A 163 -14.47 4.95 3.96
N GLN A 164 -13.51 4.09 4.27
CA GLN A 164 -13.67 3.06 5.28
C GLN A 164 -13.80 3.71 6.67
N THR A 165 -14.81 3.29 7.43
CA THR A 165 -15.02 3.73 8.83
C THR A 165 -14.69 2.59 9.76
N GLY A 166 -13.87 2.83 10.77
CA GLY A 166 -13.71 1.94 11.93
C GLY A 166 -13.46 0.47 11.64
N GLY A 167 -13.33 0.07 10.39
CA GLY A 167 -13.00 -1.29 10.00
C GLY A 167 -11.62 -1.65 10.51
N SER A 168 -11.45 -2.86 11.05
CA SER A 168 -10.12 -3.41 11.19
C SER A 168 -9.48 -3.38 9.81
N LEU A 169 -8.25 -2.89 9.74
CA LEU A 169 -7.46 -3.07 8.53
C LEU A 169 -7.42 -4.57 8.24
N LEU A 170 -7.73 -4.93 7.01
CA LEU A 170 -7.34 -6.24 6.51
C LEU A 170 -5.82 -6.23 6.45
N TRP A 171 -5.21 -6.65 7.55
CA TRP A 171 -3.78 -6.89 7.58
C TRP A 171 -3.52 -8.14 6.74
N PRO A 172 -2.52 -8.13 5.87
CA PRO A 172 -2.12 -9.35 5.18
C PRO A 172 -1.77 -10.43 6.21
N ASP A 173 -2.07 -11.68 5.88
CA ASP A 173 -1.62 -12.83 6.65
C ASP A 173 -0.07 -12.81 6.73
N GLU A 174 0.48 -13.13 7.88
CA GLU A 174 1.93 -13.19 8.10
C GLU A 174 2.63 -14.11 7.08
N LYS A 175 1.98 -15.19 6.65
CA LYS A 175 2.50 -16.07 5.58
C LYS A 175 2.59 -15.34 4.23
N MET A 176 1.63 -14.47 3.92
CA MET A 176 1.68 -13.64 2.71
C MET A 176 2.80 -12.62 2.78
N ILE A 177 2.94 -11.95 3.96
CA ILE A 177 4.03 -10.99 4.17
C ILE A 177 5.38 -11.69 4.04
N PHE A 178 5.55 -12.85 4.68
CA PHE A 178 6.78 -13.63 4.59
C PHE A 178 7.10 -14.08 3.16
N SER A 179 6.07 -14.53 2.42
CA SER A 179 6.22 -14.91 1.01
C SER A 179 6.73 -13.74 0.16
N ALA A 180 6.17 -12.55 0.35
CA ALA A 180 6.60 -11.34 -0.32
C ALA A 180 8.02 -10.92 0.09
N LEU A 181 8.34 -10.98 1.40
CA LEU A 181 9.68 -10.71 1.93
C LEU A 181 10.74 -11.64 1.32
N LEU A 182 10.44 -12.94 1.19
CA LEU A 182 11.39 -13.90 0.61
C LEU A 182 11.64 -13.61 -0.88
N GLN A 183 10.63 -13.16 -1.62
CA GLN A 183 10.78 -12.71 -3.01
C GLN A 183 11.64 -11.44 -3.09
N GLU A 184 11.39 -10.45 -2.24
CA GLU A 184 12.16 -9.21 -2.18
C GLU A 184 13.62 -9.48 -1.81
N LEU A 185 13.89 -10.31 -0.79
CA LEU A 185 15.24 -10.74 -0.42
C LEU A 185 15.98 -11.42 -1.58
N THR A 186 15.26 -12.25 -2.34
CA THR A 186 15.81 -12.93 -3.52
C THR A 186 16.21 -11.92 -4.60
N ALA A 187 15.39 -10.92 -4.83
CA ALA A 187 15.67 -9.84 -5.78
C ALA A 187 16.84 -8.95 -5.31
N LEU A 188 16.84 -8.53 -4.04
CA LEU A 188 17.93 -7.77 -3.43
C LEU A 188 19.25 -8.53 -3.50
N ALA A 189 19.27 -9.80 -3.12
CA ALA A 189 20.45 -10.64 -3.14
C ALA A 189 21.05 -10.77 -4.54
N SER A 190 20.21 -10.90 -5.57
CA SER A 190 20.65 -11.01 -6.97
C SER A 190 21.27 -9.71 -7.49
N ASN A 191 20.83 -8.57 -7.00
CA ASN A 191 21.27 -7.24 -7.46
C ASN A 191 22.25 -6.55 -6.51
N TYR A 192 22.57 -7.14 -5.37
CA TYR A 192 23.30 -6.48 -4.28
C TYR A 192 24.64 -5.90 -4.70
N ASN A 193 25.44 -6.64 -5.47
CA ASN A 193 26.75 -6.17 -5.93
C ASN A 193 26.64 -4.93 -6.84
N THR A 194 25.59 -4.82 -7.63
CA THR A 194 25.34 -3.68 -8.52
C THR A 194 24.83 -2.47 -7.72
N LEU A 195 23.99 -2.70 -6.72
CA LEU A 195 23.44 -1.65 -5.86
C LEU A 195 24.47 -1.05 -4.93
N SER A 196 25.39 -1.87 -4.39
CA SER A 196 26.43 -1.43 -3.46
C SER A 196 27.60 -0.69 -4.12
N SER A 197 27.77 -0.80 -5.43
CA SER A 197 28.85 -0.13 -6.20
C SER A 197 28.45 1.26 -6.75
N GLY A 198 27.23 1.72 -6.53
CA GLY A 198 26.77 3.03 -6.99
C GLY A 198 27.34 4.17 -6.13
N ASP A 199 27.88 5.21 -6.78
CA ASP A 199 28.51 6.38 -6.16
C ASP A 199 27.60 7.27 -5.29
N ALA A 200 26.31 7.04 -5.28
CA ALA A 200 25.34 7.81 -4.51
C ALA A 200 24.80 6.97 -3.35
N GLN A 201 25.46 7.01 -2.20
CA GLN A 201 24.82 6.57 -0.96
C GLN A 201 23.49 7.33 -0.79
N ALA A 202 22.38 6.60 -0.95
CA ALA A 202 21.06 7.18 -0.77
C ALA A 202 20.96 7.72 0.66
N LYS A 203 20.81 9.04 0.80
CA LYS A 203 20.63 9.66 2.12
C LYS A 203 19.26 9.26 2.64
N ILE A 204 19.25 8.58 3.78
CA ILE A 204 18.05 8.27 4.55
C ILE A 204 18.02 9.16 5.80
N LEU A 205 16.84 9.64 6.13
CA LEU A 205 16.63 10.53 7.27
C LEU A 205 15.99 9.74 8.41
N PRO A 206 16.46 9.88 9.66
CA PRO A 206 15.81 9.24 10.79
C PRO A 206 14.47 9.94 11.09
N LEU A 207 13.48 9.14 11.47
CA LEU A 207 12.15 9.59 11.88
C LEU A 207 11.71 8.75 13.08
N ARG A 208 11.10 9.37 14.09
CA ARG A 208 10.49 8.61 15.20
C ARG A 208 9.04 8.33 14.93
N THR A 209 8.50 7.29 15.53
CA THR A 209 7.10 6.87 15.39
C THR A 209 6.10 8.02 15.65
N ASN A 210 6.31 8.82 16.70
CA ASN A 210 5.45 9.97 16.99
C ASN A 210 5.51 11.06 15.90
N GLN A 211 6.68 11.31 15.33
CA GLN A 211 6.86 12.26 14.22
C GLN A 211 6.21 11.74 12.94
N LEU A 212 6.26 10.43 12.71
CA LEU A 212 5.55 9.80 11.59
C LEU A 212 4.04 9.95 11.74
N ARG A 213 3.50 9.71 12.94
CA ARG A 213 2.07 9.92 13.22
C ARG A 213 1.63 11.34 12.92
N GLU A 214 2.41 12.33 13.35
CA GLU A 214 2.15 13.75 13.04
C GLU A 214 2.22 14.03 11.53
N LYS A 215 3.24 13.48 10.86
CA LYS A 215 3.38 13.58 9.40
C LYS A 215 2.19 12.96 8.65
N LEU A 216 1.66 11.84 9.12
CA LEU A 216 0.49 11.16 8.52
C LEU A 216 -0.81 11.93 8.76
N ARG A 217 -0.92 12.67 9.86
CA ARG A 217 -2.09 13.46 10.21
C ARG A 217 -2.33 14.62 9.24
N ILE A 218 -1.27 15.30 8.84
CA ILE A 218 -1.32 16.49 7.97
C ILE A 218 -0.82 16.25 6.55
N GLY A 219 0.00 15.21 6.34
CA GLY A 219 0.67 14.93 5.07
C GLY A 219 -0.12 13.98 4.17
N ARG A 220 0.16 14.07 2.86
CA ARG A 220 -0.35 13.19 1.80
C ARG A 220 0.81 12.72 0.92
N GLY A 221 0.60 11.59 0.22
CA GLY A 221 1.62 11.04 -0.67
C GLY A 221 2.78 10.38 0.09
N VAL A 222 2.49 9.81 1.27
CA VAL A 222 3.44 9.02 2.05
C VAL A 222 3.26 7.54 1.73
N LEU A 223 4.32 6.92 1.23
CA LEU A 223 4.41 5.47 1.13
C LEU A 223 5.13 4.93 2.37
N MET A 224 4.52 4.03 3.08
CA MET A 224 5.14 3.28 4.18
C MET A 224 5.42 1.85 3.70
N ILE A 225 6.64 1.38 3.91
CA ILE A 225 7.06 0.01 3.60
C ILE A 225 7.34 -0.71 4.91
N ALA A 226 6.69 -1.86 5.07
CA ALA A 226 6.82 -2.75 6.23
C ALA A 226 7.09 -4.18 5.77
N HIS A 227 7.79 -4.94 6.59
CA HIS A 227 8.08 -6.37 6.36
C HIS A 227 7.50 -7.25 7.46
N GLN A 228 6.86 -6.62 8.44
CA GLN A 228 6.13 -7.27 9.53
C GLN A 228 4.86 -6.51 9.84
N SER A 229 3.78 -7.22 10.20
CA SER A 229 2.51 -6.58 10.51
C SER A 229 2.53 -5.88 11.87
N ALA A 230 3.30 -6.40 12.84
CA ALA A 230 3.33 -5.89 14.21
C ALA A 230 3.81 -4.43 14.28
N GLY A 231 4.98 -4.11 13.69
CA GLY A 231 5.51 -2.74 13.67
C GLY A 231 4.58 -1.76 12.95
N ALA A 232 4.01 -2.19 11.82
CA ALA A 232 3.04 -1.38 11.09
C ALA A 232 1.74 -1.17 11.90
N LYS A 233 1.26 -2.18 12.62
CA LYS A 233 0.11 -2.06 13.54
C LYS A 233 0.38 -1.04 14.63
N ASP A 234 1.55 -1.13 15.29
CA ASP A 234 1.93 -0.21 16.34
C ASP A 234 1.97 1.24 15.88
N VAL A 235 2.67 1.51 14.77
CA VAL A 235 2.75 2.84 14.17
C VAL A 235 1.36 3.40 13.84
N LEU A 236 0.48 2.56 13.32
CA LEU A 236 -0.80 2.99 12.74
C LEU A 236 -1.97 2.91 13.74
N SER A 237 -1.86 2.15 14.82
CA SER A 237 -2.92 2.01 15.83
C SER A 237 -2.78 2.95 17.04
N GLY A 238 -1.61 3.54 17.23
CA GLY A 238 -1.41 4.50 18.32
C GLY A 238 -1.09 3.90 19.68
N GLY A 239 -0.71 2.62 19.77
CA GLY A 239 -0.20 2.00 21.01
C GLY A 239 -1.18 1.86 22.19
N GLU A 240 -2.20 2.69 22.33
CA GLU A 240 -3.31 2.59 23.29
C GLU A 240 -4.60 3.09 22.64
N ALA A 241 -5.75 2.57 23.08
CA ALA A 241 -7.07 2.81 22.51
C ALA A 241 -7.55 4.25 22.71
N ASP A 242 -6.92 5.21 22.05
CA ASP A 242 -7.29 6.61 22.12
C ASP A 242 -7.97 7.11 20.84
N SER A 243 -8.75 8.18 20.99
CA SER A 243 -9.56 8.82 19.95
C SER A 243 -8.78 9.23 18.68
N ASP A 244 -7.46 9.29 18.73
CA ASP A 244 -6.56 9.57 17.61
C ASP A 244 -6.43 8.43 16.59
N VAL A 245 -6.86 7.23 16.92
CA VAL A 245 -6.87 6.08 15.99
C VAL A 245 -7.71 6.38 14.75
N GLY A 246 -8.81 7.11 14.89
CA GLY A 246 -9.65 7.56 13.78
C GLY A 246 -8.90 8.50 12.83
N GLN A 247 -8.14 9.45 13.33
CA GLN A 247 -7.41 10.43 12.52
C GLN A 247 -6.26 9.81 11.71
N VAL A 248 -5.53 8.87 12.31
CA VAL A 248 -4.47 8.13 11.60
C VAL A 248 -5.07 7.22 10.52
N ARG A 249 -6.23 6.62 10.76
CA ARG A 249 -6.96 5.83 9.74
C ARG A 249 -7.46 6.70 8.59
N ASP A 250 -7.96 7.89 8.87
CA ASP A 250 -8.39 8.85 7.85
C ASP A 250 -7.22 9.33 6.99
N ALA A 251 -6.06 9.54 7.58
CA ALA A 251 -4.84 9.88 6.84
C ALA A 251 -4.46 8.81 5.81
N ARG A 252 -4.81 7.54 6.03
CA ARG A 252 -4.52 6.44 5.09
C ARG A 252 -5.31 6.47 3.79
N ALA A 253 -6.45 7.11 3.72
CA ALA A 253 -7.14 7.30 2.45
C ALA A 253 -6.22 7.97 1.41
N PHE A 254 -5.16 8.63 1.87
CA PHE A 254 -4.21 9.40 1.08
C PHE A 254 -2.75 8.97 1.25
N ASN A 255 -2.47 8.08 2.18
CA ASN A 255 -1.18 7.47 2.43
C ASN A 255 -1.31 5.95 2.29
N THR A 256 -0.24 5.27 1.95
CA THR A 256 -0.28 3.84 1.61
C THR A 256 0.73 3.06 2.44
N VAL A 257 0.33 1.90 2.96
CA VAL A 257 1.24 0.91 3.52
C VAL A 257 1.33 -0.26 2.56
N LEU A 258 2.54 -0.65 2.21
CA LEU A 258 2.83 -1.85 1.44
C LEU A 258 3.72 -2.78 2.25
N PHE A 259 3.45 -4.08 2.16
CA PHE A 259 4.22 -5.10 2.85
C PHE A 259 5.14 -5.80 1.85
N ALA A 260 6.47 -5.68 2.07
CA ALA A 260 7.52 -6.24 1.22
C ALA A 260 7.20 -6.07 -0.28
N PRO A 261 7.02 -4.83 -0.77
CA PRO A 261 6.53 -4.61 -2.13
C PRO A 261 7.60 -4.95 -3.17
N ASP A 262 7.15 -5.40 -4.33
CA ASP A 262 8.00 -5.42 -5.52
C ASP A 262 8.35 -3.96 -5.89
N VAL A 263 9.56 -3.53 -5.55
CA VAL A 263 10.01 -2.14 -5.72
C VAL A 263 9.94 -1.68 -7.18
N GLU A 264 10.13 -2.59 -8.14
CA GLU A 264 10.05 -2.27 -9.56
C GLU A 264 8.63 -1.84 -10.00
N LYS A 265 7.62 -2.25 -9.27
CA LYS A 265 6.21 -1.90 -9.51
C LYS A 265 5.74 -0.66 -8.75
N LEU A 266 6.57 -0.07 -7.92
CA LEU A 266 6.21 1.16 -7.22
C LEU A 266 6.00 2.31 -8.20
N ARG A 267 5.10 3.21 -7.85
CA ARG A 267 4.97 4.51 -8.52
C ARG A 267 6.16 5.38 -8.16
N ASP A 268 6.55 6.28 -9.04
CA ASP A 268 7.70 7.18 -8.89
C ASP A 268 7.34 8.56 -8.30
N ASP A 269 6.05 8.82 -8.07
CA ASP A 269 5.49 10.12 -7.69
C ASP A 269 5.24 10.28 -6.17
N TRP A 270 5.79 9.40 -5.34
CA TRP A 270 5.70 9.52 -3.89
C TRP A 270 6.50 10.73 -3.39
N ARG A 271 5.94 11.48 -2.45
CA ARG A 271 6.61 12.60 -1.79
C ARG A 271 7.57 12.12 -0.71
N ASP A 272 7.11 11.21 0.11
CA ASP A 272 7.86 10.60 1.21
C ASP A 272 7.75 9.07 1.11
N VAL A 273 8.87 8.38 1.33
CA VAL A 273 8.90 6.93 1.53
C VAL A 273 9.49 6.66 2.90
N VAL A 274 8.80 5.87 3.71
CA VAL A 274 9.17 5.58 5.10
C VAL A 274 9.37 4.08 5.27
N LEU A 275 10.55 3.66 5.71
CA LEU A 275 10.83 2.28 6.11
C LEU A 275 10.43 2.09 7.57
N LEU A 276 9.39 1.29 7.82
CA LEU A 276 8.83 1.09 9.16
C LEU A 276 9.69 0.18 10.04
N ASP A 277 10.43 -0.75 9.42
CA ASP A 277 11.33 -1.68 10.13
C ASP A 277 12.77 -1.14 10.23
N GLY A 278 12.96 0.16 10.08
CA GLY A 278 14.29 0.78 10.08
C GLY A 278 15.09 0.48 8.80
N GLU A 279 16.39 0.68 8.86
CA GLU A 279 17.32 0.39 7.74
C GLU A 279 17.84 -1.06 7.86
N THR A 280 16.93 -2.04 7.84
CA THR A 280 17.23 -3.44 8.13
C THR A 280 17.67 -4.23 6.89
N LEU A 281 17.19 -3.86 5.69
CA LEU A 281 17.49 -4.56 4.44
C LEU A 281 18.54 -3.81 3.60
N PRO A 282 19.81 -4.24 3.62
CA PRO A 282 20.87 -3.66 2.78
C PRO A 282 20.54 -3.70 1.29
N GLY A 283 20.70 -2.58 0.60
CA GLY A 283 20.37 -2.42 -0.82
C GLY A 283 18.94 -1.94 -1.10
N LEU A 284 18.02 -2.04 -0.15
CA LEU A 284 16.62 -1.62 -0.35
C LEU A 284 16.50 -0.11 -0.57
N LYS A 285 17.21 0.69 0.22
CA LYS A 285 17.17 2.15 0.09
C LYS A 285 17.70 2.65 -1.26
N GLU A 286 18.75 2.00 -1.79
CA GLU A 286 19.31 2.28 -3.10
C GLU A 286 18.30 1.97 -4.21
N LEU A 287 17.64 0.82 -4.12
CA LEU A 287 16.61 0.41 -5.06
C LEU A 287 15.41 1.37 -5.05
N ILE A 288 14.93 1.75 -3.85
CA ILE A 288 13.86 2.74 -3.69
C ILE A 288 14.28 4.09 -4.26
N ARG A 289 15.53 4.52 -4.03
CA ARG A 289 16.04 5.78 -4.55
C ARG A 289 16.09 5.80 -6.09
N GLN A 290 16.46 4.69 -6.71
CA GLN A 290 16.43 4.55 -8.17
C GLN A 290 15.00 4.65 -8.70
N LYS A 291 14.03 4.03 -8.02
CA LYS A 291 12.64 4.02 -8.45
C LYS A 291 11.89 5.30 -8.13
N CYS A 292 12.15 5.89 -6.98
CA CYS A 292 11.50 7.11 -6.49
C CYS A 292 12.54 8.23 -6.25
N PRO A 293 13.20 8.76 -7.31
CA PRO A 293 14.35 9.66 -7.17
C PRO A 293 14.01 10.98 -6.48
N ASN A 294 12.76 11.42 -6.55
CA ASN A 294 12.28 12.68 -5.99
C ASN A 294 11.69 12.52 -4.57
N ALA A 295 11.48 11.30 -4.09
CA ALA A 295 10.94 11.06 -2.77
C ALA A 295 11.97 11.37 -1.66
N ARG A 296 11.51 11.94 -0.54
CA ARG A 296 12.31 11.97 0.69
C ARG A 296 12.26 10.59 1.33
N LEU A 297 13.41 10.01 1.57
CA LEU A 297 13.50 8.67 2.15
C LEU A 297 13.76 8.77 3.65
N TRP A 298 12.92 8.11 4.43
CA TRP A 298 12.94 8.08 5.89
C TRP A 298 13.02 6.64 6.41
N CYS A 299 13.61 6.46 7.60
CA CYS A 299 13.52 5.21 8.34
C CYS A 299 13.10 5.49 9.79
N LEU A 300 12.33 4.59 10.39
CA LEU A 300 12.05 4.66 11.82
C LEU A 300 13.33 4.35 12.61
N SER A 301 13.71 5.30 13.46
CA SER A 301 14.89 5.17 14.33
C SER A 301 14.58 4.45 15.66
N ASP A 302 13.29 4.29 15.95
CA ASP A 302 12.74 3.57 17.10
C ASP A 302 11.98 2.30 16.69
N ALA A 303 12.27 1.79 15.48
CA ALA A 303 11.75 0.51 15.01
C ALA A 303 12.26 -0.65 15.89
N PRO A 304 11.42 -1.64 16.21
CA PRO A 304 11.87 -2.84 16.91
C PRO A 304 12.80 -3.68 16.02
N ASP A 305 13.68 -4.45 16.65
CA ASP A 305 14.65 -5.33 15.97
C ASP A 305 14.05 -6.66 15.46
N ASP A 306 12.73 -6.80 15.50
CA ASP A 306 12.02 -8.05 15.20
C ASP A 306 12.33 -8.58 13.79
N LEU A 307 12.35 -7.70 12.79
CA LEU A 307 12.72 -8.09 11.42
C LEU A 307 14.15 -8.62 11.35
N ARG A 308 15.09 -7.97 12.03
CA ARG A 308 16.49 -8.40 12.06
C ARG A 308 16.62 -9.78 12.73
N MET A 309 15.88 -10.02 13.81
CA MET A 309 15.84 -11.33 14.48
C MET A 309 15.27 -12.41 13.56
N GLN A 310 14.18 -12.12 12.84
CA GLN A 310 13.60 -13.03 11.85
C GLN A 310 14.60 -13.38 10.75
N LEU A 311 15.27 -12.40 10.17
CA LEU A 311 16.26 -12.60 9.12
C LEU A 311 17.48 -13.39 9.61
N SER A 312 17.92 -13.17 10.84
CA SER A 312 18.95 -13.97 11.48
C SER A 312 18.49 -15.43 11.65
N ALA A 313 17.26 -15.66 12.08
CA ALA A 313 16.68 -17.01 12.21
C ALA A 313 16.53 -17.73 10.85
N MET A 314 16.34 -17.00 9.75
CA MET A 314 16.33 -17.54 8.39
C MET A 314 17.73 -17.95 7.90
N THR A 315 18.81 -17.49 8.55
CA THR A 315 20.20 -17.81 8.18
C THR A 315 20.56 -19.20 8.71
N VAL A 316 20.15 -20.22 7.97
CA VAL A 316 20.29 -21.62 8.39
C VAL A 316 21.71 -22.15 8.15
N SER A 317 22.21 -23.00 9.05
CA SER A 317 23.51 -23.64 8.90
C SER A 317 23.55 -24.58 7.67
N GLU A 318 24.73 -24.81 7.14
CA GLU A 318 24.90 -25.71 6.00
C GLU A 318 24.49 -27.16 6.33
N ASP A 319 24.76 -27.60 7.55
CA ASP A 319 24.41 -28.95 7.99
C ASP A 319 22.88 -29.12 8.10
N THR A 320 22.16 -28.09 8.57
CA THR A 320 20.71 -28.08 8.59
C THR A 320 20.13 -28.13 7.17
N LEU A 321 20.68 -27.34 6.25
CA LEU A 321 20.28 -27.40 4.84
C LEU A 321 20.57 -28.76 4.20
N ARG A 322 21.73 -29.35 4.48
CA ARG A 322 22.04 -30.72 4.04
C ARG A 322 21.06 -31.75 4.62
N GLY A 323 20.62 -31.55 5.86
CA GLY A 323 19.59 -32.36 6.51
C GLY A 323 18.27 -32.28 5.76
N LEU A 324 17.81 -31.06 5.44
CA LEU A 324 16.60 -30.81 4.65
C LEU A 324 16.71 -31.48 3.26
N TYR A 325 17.83 -31.35 2.56
CA TYR A 325 18.02 -31.95 1.25
C TYR A 325 17.99 -33.50 1.31
N ARG A 326 18.65 -34.11 2.32
CA ARG A 326 18.57 -35.57 2.54
C ARG A 326 17.13 -36.04 2.81
N ARG A 327 16.35 -35.23 3.54
CA ARG A 327 14.92 -35.52 3.76
C ARG A 327 14.14 -35.48 2.45
N LEU A 328 14.37 -34.49 1.57
CA LEU A 328 13.75 -34.43 0.25
C LEU A 328 14.04 -35.65 -0.60
N LEU A 329 15.30 -36.17 -0.58
CA LEU A 329 15.72 -37.34 -1.33
C LEU A 329 15.05 -38.63 -0.85
N ARG A 330 14.62 -38.72 0.41
CA ARG A 330 13.88 -39.87 0.95
C ARG A 330 12.45 -39.98 0.43
N GLY A 331 11.94 -38.90 -0.16
CA GLY A 331 10.56 -38.85 -0.63
C GLY A 331 9.54 -38.65 0.51
N GLY A 332 8.26 -38.75 0.18
CA GLY A 332 7.13 -38.51 1.09
C GLY A 332 6.50 -37.13 0.97
N PRO A 333 5.74 -36.64 1.97
CA PRO A 333 5.08 -35.36 1.91
C PRO A 333 6.07 -34.22 1.67
N MET A 334 5.79 -33.39 0.67
CA MET A 334 6.65 -32.29 0.25
C MET A 334 6.11 -30.91 0.69
N ALA A 335 5.03 -30.85 1.46
CA ALA A 335 4.51 -29.59 2.01
C ALA A 335 5.52 -28.99 2.99
N ALA A 336 5.65 -27.67 3.00
CA ALA A 336 6.61 -26.96 3.85
C ALA A 336 6.44 -27.28 5.34
N SER A 337 5.19 -27.37 5.81
CA SER A 337 4.88 -27.72 7.20
C SER A 337 5.34 -29.14 7.58
N ALA A 338 5.16 -30.12 6.69
CA ALA A 338 5.63 -31.49 6.92
C ALA A 338 7.17 -31.57 6.95
N LEU A 339 7.83 -30.86 6.02
CA LEU A 339 9.29 -30.79 5.98
C LEU A 339 9.87 -30.10 7.21
N ALA A 340 9.19 -29.05 7.69
CA ALA A 340 9.56 -28.34 8.91
C ALA A 340 9.53 -29.26 10.13
N GLN A 341 8.45 -30.01 10.28
CA GLN A 341 8.30 -30.98 11.39
C GLN A 341 9.36 -32.08 11.33
N ASP A 342 9.59 -32.66 10.15
CA ASP A 342 10.54 -33.77 9.96
C ASP A 342 12.00 -33.36 10.17
N CYS A 343 12.34 -32.11 9.90
CA CYS A 343 13.71 -31.59 10.00
C CYS A 343 13.97 -30.77 11.29
N GLY A 344 12.96 -30.55 12.13
CA GLY A 344 13.08 -29.71 13.32
C GLY A 344 13.36 -28.22 12.96
N MET A 345 12.78 -27.76 11.85
CA MET A 345 12.92 -26.38 11.33
C MET A 345 11.60 -25.63 11.42
N THR A 346 11.64 -24.31 11.29
CA THR A 346 10.41 -23.54 11.05
C THR A 346 10.01 -23.60 9.56
N GLU A 347 8.74 -23.36 9.25
CA GLU A 347 8.29 -23.28 7.85
C GLU A 347 9.08 -22.21 7.06
N GLU A 348 9.39 -21.08 7.67
CA GLU A 348 10.19 -20.00 7.09
C GLU A 348 11.61 -20.47 6.73
N GLN A 349 12.25 -21.22 7.62
CA GLN A 349 13.57 -21.81 7.36
C GLN A 349 13.52 -22.82 6.22
N VAL A 350 12.48 -23.64 6.15
CA VAL A 350 12.28 -24.58 5.04
C VAL A 350 12.09 -23.85 3.73
N LEU A 351 11.21 -22.84 3.68
CA LEU A 351 10.96 -22.07 2.46
C LEU A 351 12.22 -21.33 1.99
N THR A 352 12.98 -20.77 2.92
CA THR A 352 14.29 -20.17 2.64
C THR A 352 15.26 -21.19 2.06
N GLY A 353 15.37 -22.37 2.68
CA GLY A 353 16.21 -23.48 2.20
C GLY A 353 15.82 -23.96 0.81
N LEU A 354 14.52 -24.11 0.53
CA LEU A 354 14.01 -24.49 -0.79
C LEU A 354 14.34 -23.44 -1.86
N THR A 355 14.26 -22.16 -1.49
CA THR A 355 14.65 -21.04 -2.38
C THR A 355 16.16 -21.10 -2.69
N VAL A 356 16.99 -21.34 -1.68
CA VAL A 356 18.45 -21.56 -1.84
C VAL A 356 18.71 -22.75 -2.79
N PHE A 357 18.03 -23.89 -2.60
CA PHE A 357 18.18 -25.05 -3.47
C PHE A 357 17.70 -24.78 -4.90
N GLY A 358 16.65 -23.98 -5.06
CA GLY A 358 16.17 -23.54 -6.37
C GLY A 358 17.23 -22.72 -7.11
N GLN A 359 17.88 -21.80 -6.42
CA GLN A 359 18.92 -20.94 -7.00
C GLN A 359 20.17 -21.72 -7.47
N VAL A 360 20.48 -22.85 -6.81
CA VAL A 360 21.59 -23.73 -7.20
C VAL A 360 21.12 -24.96 -7.98
N ALA A 361 19.90 -24.93 -8.52
CA ALA A 361 19.32 -25.96 -9.39
C ALA A 361 19.29 -27.39 -8.80
N LEU A 362 19.17 -27.53 -7.48
CA LEU A 362 18.92 -28.82 -6.82
C LEU A 362 17.43 -29.20 -6.83
N VAL A 363 16.56 -28.19 -6.85
CA VAL A 363 15.11 -28.34 -6.96
C VAL A 363 14.55 -27.33 -7.93
N SER A 364 13.39 -27.61 -8.50
CA SER A 364 12.51 -26.61 -9.07
C SER A 364 11.51 -26.21 -7.99
N PHE A 365 11.58 -24.98 -7.53
CA PHE A 365 10.76 -24.48 -6.45
C PHE A 365 10.02 -23.21 -6.87
N LYS A 366 8.71 -23.20 -6.61
CA LYS A 366 7.86 -22.03 -6.76
C LYS A 366 7.06 -21.86 -5.48
N LEU A 367 7.06 -20.66 -4.94
CA LEU A 367 6.45 -20.37 -3.65
C LEU A 367 4.93 -20.17 -3.77
N ASP A 368 4.49 -19.47 -4.83
CA ASP A 368 3.07 -19.17 -5.06
C ASP A 368 2.71 -19.39 -6.55
N PRO A 369 1.84 -20.34 -6.89
CA PRO A 369 1.40 -21.44 -6.02
C PRO A 369 2.56 -22.37 -5.63
N TYR A 370 2.49 -22.93 -4.43
CA TYR A 370 3.55 -23.82 -3.92
C TYR A 370 3.74 -25.05 -4.81
N GLN A 371 4.92 -25.16 -5.39
CA GLN A 371 5.31 -26.29 -6.25
C GLN A 371 6.77 -26.64 -5.96
N LEU A 372 7.04 -27.93 -5.73
CA LEU A 372 8.37 -28.43 -5.44
C LEU A 372 8.64 -29.72 -6.21
N THR A 373 9.72 -29.75 -6.97
CA THR A 373 10.17 -30.93 -7.74
C THR A 373 11.69 -31.04 -7.60
N LEU A 374 12.16 -32.23 -7.32
CA LEU A 374 13.59 -32.54 -7.31
C LEU A 374 14.16 -32.53 -8.73
N LEU A 375 15.32 -31.92 -8.88
CA LEU A 375 16.09 -31.92 -10.13
C LEU A 375 17.20 -32.99 -10.08
N PRO A 376 17.78 -33.37 -11.25
CA PRO A 376 18.90 -34.31 -11.28
C PRO A 376 20.06 -33.85 -10.39
N MET A 377 20.57 -34.78 -9.59
CA MET A 377 21.62 -34.49 -8.60
C MET A 377 22.94 -34.11 -9.31
N HIS A 378 23.55 -33.05 -8.89
CA HIS A 378 24.87 -32.59 -9.33
C HIS A 378 25.63 -31.96 -8.16
N LYS A 379 26.92 -31.81 -8.30
CA LYS A 379 27.78 -31.23 -7.25
C LYS A 379 27.68 -29.70 -7.30
N VAL A 380 27.22 -29.08 -6.22
CA VAL A 380 27.13 -27.61 -6.07
C VAL A 380 27.63 -27.18 -4.70
N ALA A 381 28.08 -25.95 -4.60
CA ALA A 381 28.27 -25.25 -3.32
C ALA A 381 27.00 -24.46 -2.99
N LEU A 382 26.46 -24.61 -1.79
CA LEU A 382 25.29 -23.82 -1.36
C LEU A 382 25.62 -22.33 -1.23
N THR A 383 26.89 -22.00 -1.10
CA THR A 383 27.40 -20.62 -1.13
C THR A 383 27.29 -19.96 -2.51
N ASP A 384 26.98 -20.71 -3.56
CA ASP A 384 26.70 -20.16 -4.91
C ASP A 384 25.31 -19.50 -4.98
N SER A 385 24.42 -19.79 -4.00
CA SER A 385 23.14 -19.12 -3.90
C SER A 385 23.30 -17.65 -3.50
N PRO A 386 22.83 -16.69 -4.31
CA PRO A 386 22.85 -15.26 -3.97
C PRO A 386 22.11 -14.98 -2.65
N LEU A 387 20.92 -15.56 -2.46
CA LEU A 387 20.15 -15.39 -1.24
C LEU A 387 20.92 -15.85 0.00
N ARG A 388 21.50 -17.04 -0.05
CA ARG A 388 22.28 -17.57 1.07
C ARG A 388 23.47 -16.67 1.39
N LYS A 389 24.20 -16.25 0.37
CA LYS A 389 25.33 -15.34 0.51
C LYS A 389 24.92 -14.02 1.16
N TYR A 390 23.81 -13.45 0.71
CA TYR A 390 23.25 -12.21 1.26
C TYR A 390 22.88 -12.37 2.75
N LEU A 391 22.13 -13.43 3.11
CA LEU A 391 21.73 -13.69 4.48
C LEU A 391 22.93 -13.91 5.41
N ILE A 392 23.92 -14.70 5.01
CA ILE A 392 25.13 -14.93 5.81
C ILE A 392 25.92 -13.60 6.00
N THR A 393 26.08 -12.83 4.94
CA THR A 393 26.86 -11.60 5.00
C THR A 393 26.27 -10.57 5.96
N HIS A 394 24.93 -10.51 6.06
CA HIS A 394 24.26 -9.42 6.79
C HIS A 394 23.63 -9.84 8.11
N TYR A 395 23.33 -11.13 8.31
CA TYR A 395 22.51 -11.59 9.45
C TYR A 395 23.07 -12.82 10.17
N ALA A 396 24.14 -13.45 9.71
CA ALA A 396 24.74 -14.56 10.46
C ALA A 396 25.20 -14.05 11.83
N ALA A 397 24.86 -14.78 12.90
CA ALA A 397 25.45 -14.54 14.21
C ALA A 397 26.96 -14.81 14.15
N GLU A 398 27.77 -14.03 14.89
CA GLU A 398 29.23 -14.17 14.92
C GLU A 398 29.73 -15.59 15.23
N THR A 399 28.85 -16.43 15.78
CA THR A 399 29.15 -17.82 16.15
C THR A 399 29.01 -18.81 14.98
N GLN A 400 28.53 -18.38 13.81
CA GLN A 400 28.27 -19.25 12.63
C GLN A 400 29.26 -19.00 11.47
N MET A 401 30.20 -18.09 11.63
CA MET A 401 31.37 -17.94 10.76
C MET A 401 32.52 -18.81 11.25
#